data_299d9a7bc9e2ce57f470366f1b8c6e9f
#
_entry.id   299d9a7bc9e2ce57f470366f1b8c6e9f
#
_cell.length_a   1.000
_cell.length_b   1.000
_cell.length_c   1.000
_cell.angle_alpha   90.00
_cell.angle_beta   90.00
_cell.angle_gamma   90.00
#
_symmetry.space_group_name_H-M   'P 1'
#
loop_
_entity.id
_entity.type
_entity.pdbx_description
1 polymer ?
#
loop_
_entity_poly.entity_id
_entity_poly.type
_entity_poly.pdbx_seq_one_letter_code
_entity_poly.pdbx_strand_id
1 'polypeptide(L)'
;MSDYTLAPIRPGDRRAQAAMDALLAQEGIARDRNLSYSVGLFDGDGGMIATGSIFANTLRCMAVSGAHRGEGLMAEIVSHLVQVQLERGNTHLFLYTKCESARFFAPLGFYEIARIDGKLVFMENRRDGFARYIRNLAAQLGESDAPAAAIVMNANPFTNGHAALLERAATENARVVLFVLSEDCSLVPYADRLAMVKAAAACHDNVTVVPSGSYMISAATVPSYFLKDDETVTRTHALLDAALFARIAKALHITRRYVGEEPFSAATRAYNAALMETLPPAGVELCVMPRAEQDGRAISASTVRQLIHDGRMEEVRSLVPQTTWDYLMENGQHIVRRIQACADVVHH
;
A
#
# COMPACT_ATOMS: atom_id res chain seq x y z
N MET A 1 13.84 39.30 3.17
CA MET A 1 13.04 38.13 3.60
C MET A 1 11.82 38.13 2.70
N SER A 2 11.59 37.10 1.95
CA SER A 2 10.38 36.99 1.11
C SER A 2 9.17 36.93 2.04
N ASP A 3 8.17 37.80 1.80
CA ASP A 3 6.91 37.83 2.56
C ASP A 3 5.98 36.69 2.18
N TYR A 4 6.48 35.44 2.33
CA TYR A 4 5.68 34.25 2.07
C TYR A 4 4.97 33.76 3.33
N THR A 5 3.70 33.36 3.18
CA THR A 5 2.88 32.90 4.31
C THR A 5 2.57 31.43 4.13
N LEU A 6 2.99 30.62 5.10
CA LEU A 6 2.64 29.20 5.16
C LEU A 6 1.32 29.02 5.90
N ALA A 7 0.33 28.41 5.25
CA ALA A 7 -0.99 28.20 5.83
C ALA A 7 -1.58 26.82 5.50
N PRO A 8 -2.29 26.18 6.46
CA PRO A 8 -2.98 24.93 6.21
C PRO A 8 -4.18 25.15 5.28
N ILE A 9 -4.38 24.24 4.33
CA ILE A 9 -5.52 24.22 3.42
C ILE A 9 -6.64 23.40 4.04
N ARG A 10 -7.71 24.06 4.49
CA ARG A 10 -8.84 23.39 5.15
C ARG A 10 -9.80 22.78 4.14
N PRO A 11 -10.51 21.67 4.47
CA PRO A 11 -11.48 21.04 3.58
C PRO A 11 -12.61 21.99 3.10
N GLY A 12 -12.98 22.99 3.89
CA GLY A 12 -13.99 24.00 3.53
C GLY A 12 -13.47 25.20 2.73
N ASP A 13 -12.16 25.35 2.58
CA ASP A 13 -11.54 26.50 1.88
C ASP A 13 -11.45 26.20 0.38
N ARG A 14 -12.55 26.45 -0.33
CA ARG A 14 -12.65 26.22 -1.78
C ARG A 14 -11.61 27.01 -2.58
N ARG A 15 -11.26 28.25 -2.13
CA ARG A 15 -10.28 29.10 -2.83
C ARG A 15 -8.88 28.50 -2.74
N ALA A 16 -8.44 28.15 -1.54
CA ALA A 16 -7.12 27.53 -1.34
C ALA A 16 -7.03 26.15 -2.01
N GLN A 17 -8.12 25.38 -2.00
CA GLN A 17 -8.16 24.09 -2.71
C GLN A 17 -8.06 24.26 -4.23
N ALA A 18 -8.76 25.21 -4.83
CA ALA A 18 -8.67 25.50 -6.25
C ALA A 18 -7.27 26.01 -6.64
N ALA A 19 -6.64 26.84 -5.79
CA ALA A 19 -5.26 27.29 -6.00
C ALA A 19 -4.26 26.13 -5.95
N MET A 20 -4.45 25.17 -5.00
CA MET A 20 -3.66 23.96 -4.92
C MET A 20 -3.82 23.10 -6.18
N ASP A 21 -5.07 22.87 -6.63
CA ASP A 21 -5.35 22.10 -7.83
C ASP A 21 -4.73 22.74 -9.08
N ALA A 22 -4.79 24.05 -9.20
CA ALA A 22 -4.17 24.79 -10.31
C ALA A 22 -2.63 24.66 -10.30
N LEU A 23 -1.98 24.83 -9.13
CA LEU A 23 -0.53 24.68 -9.01
C LEU A 23 -0.09 23.23 -9.31
N LEU A 24 -0.77 22.23 -8.76
CA LEU A 24 -0.48 20.83 -9.04
C LEU A 24 -0.61 20.51 -10.53
N ALA A 25 -1.68 20.96 -11.18
CA ALA A 25 -1.90 20.76 -12.62
C ALA A 25 -0.80 21.40 -13.47
N GLN A 26 -0.33 22.61 -13.12
CA GLN A 26 0.79 23.29 -13.80
C GLN A 26 2.09 22.47 -13.73
N GLU A 27 2.32 21.78 -12.60
CA GLU A 27 3.51 20.94 -12.39
C GLU A 27 3.28 19.47 -12.84
N GLY A 28 2.15 19.19 -13.51
CA GLY A 28 1.82 17.87 -14.04
C GLY A 28 1.59 16.82 -12.96
N ILE A 29 0.94 17.24 -11.87
CA ILE A 29 0.59 16.41 -10.70
C ILE A 29 -0.93 16.47 -10.54
N ALA A 30 -1.62 15.33 -10.50
CA ALA A 30 -3.01 15.27 -10.12
C ALA A 30 -3.14 15.30 -8.58
N ARG A 31 -4.23 15.82 -8.05
CA ARG A 31 -4.47 15.76 -6.60
C ARG A 31 -4.86 14.36 -6.16
N ASP A 32 -4.24 13.85 -5.10
CA ASP A 32 -4.62 12.59 -4.46
C ASP A 32 -5.97 12.74 -3.73
N ARG A 33 -6.80 11.69 -3.78
CA ARG A 33 -8.15 11.69 -3.17
C ARG A 33 -8.12 11.56 -1.65
N ASN A 34 -7.09 10.92 -1.10
CA ASN A 34 -7.02 10.47 0.30
C ASN A 34 -6.09 11.35 1.16
N LEU A 35 -6.13 12.67 1.00
CA LEU A 35 -5.27 13.57 1.78
C LEU A 35 -5.86 13.85 3.16
N SER A 36 -5.07 13.65 4.22
CA SER A 36 -5.44 13.91 5.61
C SER A 36 -5.02 15.28 6.12
N TYR A 37 -4.12 15.93 5.39
CA TYR A 37 -3.62 17.29 5.66
C TYR A 37 -3.01 17.86 4.38
N SER A 38 -3.20 19.15 4.16
CA SER A 38 -2.56 19.90 3.08
C SER A 38 -2.13 21.28 3.56
N VAL A 39 -1.02 21.78 3.00
CA VAL A 39 -0.47 23.10 3.30
C VAL A 39 -0.11 23.81 2.01
N GLY A 40 -0.30 25.12 1.98
CA GLY A 40 0.12 26.01 0.91
C GLY A 40 1.08 27.08 1.41
N LEU A 41 2.02 27.46 0.58
CA LEU A 41 2.85 28.66 0.76
C LEU A 41 2.34 29.71 -0.22
N PHE A 42 2.04 30.90 0.29
CA PHE A 42 1.41 31.99 -0.45
C PHE A 42 2.35 33.19 -0.54
N ASP A 43 2.38 33.85 -1.68
CA ASP A 43 3.08 35.15 -1.87
C ASP A 43 2.29 36.32 -1.28
N GLY A 44 2.86 37.53 -1.38
CA GLY A 44 2.26 38.75 -0.86
C GLY A 44 0.92 39.14 -1.52
N ASP A 45 0.63 38.66 -2.71
CA ASP A 45 -0.62 38.87 -3.46
C ASP A 45 -1.65 37.73 -3.18
N GLY A 46 -1.29 36.75 -2.36
CA GLY A 46 -2.13 35.61 -2.00
C GLY A 46 -2.16 34.52 -3.07
N GLY A 47 -1.22 34.52 -4.02
CA GLY A 47 -1.00 33.44 -4.97
C GLY A 47 -0.32 32.24 -4.31
N MET A 48 -0.76 31.01 -4.61
CA MET A 48 -0.10 29.82 -4.08
C MET A 48 1.14 29.50 -4.92
N ILE A 49 2.32 29.51 -4.28
CA ILE A 49 3.63 29.31 -4.92
C ILE A 49 4.25 27.94 -4.61
N ALA A 50 3.85 27.30 -3.51
CA ALA A 50 4.20 25.93 -3.19
C ALA A 50 3.10 25.24 -2.41
N THR A 51 3.04 23.91 -2.50
CA THR A 51 2.09 23.09 -1.74
C THR A 51 2.68 21.73 -1.41
N GLY A 52 2.10 21.09 -0.40
CA GLY A 52 2.39 19.71 -0.04
C GLY A 52 1.31 19.14 0.87
N SER A 53 1.22 17.82 0.90
CA SER A 53 0.15 17.12 1.61
C SER A 53 0.64 15.87 2.32
N ILE A 54 -0.22 15.31 3.17
CA ILE A 54 0.02 14.10 3.93
C ILE A 54 -1.12 13.10 3.69
N PHE A 55 -0.77 11.85 3.50
CA PHE A 55 -1.65 10.70 3.66
C PHE A 55 -0.95 9.61 4.48
N ALA A 56 -1.57 9.16 5.58
CA ALA A 56 -0.95 8.26 6.55
C ALA A 56 0.47 8.75 6.94
N ASN A 57 1.52 7.99 6.68
CA ASN A 57 2.92 8.36 6.92
C ASN A 57 3.66 8.75 5.61
N THR A 58 2.93 9.12 4.56
CA THR A 58 3.52 9.53 3.28
C THR A 58 3.32 11.02 3.01
N LEU A 59 4.39 11.67 2.49
CA LEU A 59 4.31 13.03 1.94
C LEU A 59 3.90 12.95 0.48
N ARG A 60 2.91 13.75 0.08
CA ARG A 60 2.25 13.68 -1.22
C ARG A 60 1.96 15.04 -1.83
N CYS A 61 1.66 15.06 -3.11
CA CYS A 61 1.22 16.26 -3.83
C CYS A 61 2.13 17.45 -3.57
N MET A 62 3.45 17.25 -3.62
CA MET A 62 4.43 18.30 -3.38
C MET A 62 4.78 19.00 -4.69
N ALA A 63 4.54 20.29 -4.75
CA ALA A 63 4.82 21.13 -5.91
C ALA A 63 5.36 22.50 -5.50
N VAL A 64 6.22 23.05 -6.35
CA VAL A 64 6.70 24.44 -6.29
C VAL A 64 6.52 25.04 -7.67
N SER A 65 5.91 26.22 -7.75
CA SER A 65 5.71 26.97 -8.99
C SER A 65 7.02 27.13 -9.76
N GLY A 66 6.97 26.93 -11.05
CA GLY A 66 8.13 27.05 -11.94
C GLY A 66 8.85 28.37 -11.81
N ALA A 67 8.13 29.48 -11.52
CA ALA A 67 8.66 30.83 -11.33
C ALA A 67 9.48 31.00 -10.03
N HIS A 68 9.27 30.15 -9.03
CA HIS A 68 9.90 30.23 -7.71
C HIS A 68 10.87 29.06 -7.42
N ARG A 69 11.33 28.40 -8.47
CA ARG A 69 12.33 27.33 -8.36
C ARG A 69 13.68 27.88 -7.93
N GLY A 70 14.31 27.17 -7.01
CA GLY A 70 15.62 27.58 -6.47
C GLY A 70 15.55 28.42 -5.21
N GLU A 71 14.38 28.84 -4.76
CA GLU A 71 14.19 29.67 -3.55
C GLU A 71 14.11 28.87 -2.24
N GLY A 72 14.27 27.55 -2.31
CA GLY A 72 14.24 26.69 -1.11
C GLY A 72 12.84 26.31 -0.62
N LEU A 73 11.77 26.69 -1.35
CA LEU A 73 10.37 26.51 -0.91
C LEU A 73 10.00 25.04 -0.69
N MET A 74 10.58 24.12 -1.47
CA MET A 74 10.36 22.67 -1.25
C MET A 74 10.88 22.24 0.13
N ALA A 75 12.01 22.78 0.58
CA ALA A 75 12.55 22.48 1.90
C ALA A 75 11.64 23.00 3.02
N GLU A 76 11.04 24.16 2.84
CA GLU A 76 10.09 24.73 3.80
C GLU A 76 8.83 23.88 3.90
N ILE A 77 8.22 23.51 2.77
CA ILE A 77 7.05 22.61 2.72
C ILE A 77 7.36 21.26 3.38
N VAL A 78 8.47 20.61 2.99
CA VAL A 78 8.85 19.29 3.53
C VAL A 78 9.12 19.38 5.04
N SER A 79 9.84 20.40 5.51
CA SER A 79 10.11 20.60 6.94
C SER A 79 8.84 20.75 7.75
N HIS A 80 7.88 21.55 7.25
CA HIS A 80 6.58 21.70 7.89
C HIS A 80 5.80 20.38 7.94
N LEU A 81 5.72 19.63 6.82
CA LEU A 81 5.03 18.35 6.79
C LEU A 81 5.67 17.32 7.71
N VAL A 82 7.00 17.28 7.79
CA VAL A 82 7.74 16.44 8.74
C VAL A 82 7.38 16.80 10.17
N GLN A 83 7.35 18.10 10.50
CA GLN A 83 6.96 18.57 11.84
C GLN A 83 5.54 18.11 12.20
N VAL A 84 4.56 18.30 11.30
CA VAL A 84 3.18 17.84 11.50
C VAL A 84 3.12 16.34 11.72
N GLN A 85 3.91 15.56 10.99
CA GLN A 85 3.96 14.11 11.16
C GLN A 85 4.59 13.70 12.50
N LEU A 86 5.64 14.37 12.94
CA LEU A 86 6.24 14.14 14.26
C LEU A 86 5.24 14.41 15.39
N GLU A 87 4.47 15.47 15.30
CA GLU A 87 3.40 15.81 16.25
C GLU A 87 2.29 14.76 16.29
N ARG A 88 2.05 14.06 15.16
CA ARG A 88 1.13 12.92 15.07
C ARG A 88 1.75 11.59 15.53
N GLY A 89 3.02 11.59 15.97
CA GLY A 89 3.75 10.39 16.39
C GLY A 89 4.36 9.58 15.24
N ASN A 90 4.28 10.06 14.00
CA ASN A 90 4.85 9.40 12.81
C ASN A 90 6.29 9.84 12.59
N THR A 91 7.25 9.03 13.00
CA THR A 91 8.69 9.30 12.85
C THR A 91 9.33 8.66 11.63
N HIS A 92 8.64 7.69 11.00
CA HIS A 92 9.10 7.01 9.79
C HIS A 92 8.22 7.41 8.61
N LEU A 93 8.78 8.23 7.73
CA LEU A 93 8.05 8.87 6.65
C LEU A 93 8.54 8.40 5.30
N PHE A 94 7.63 8.37 4.35
CA PHE A 94 7.87 7.97 2.97
C PHE A 94 7.43 9.03 2.00
N LEU A 95 7.96 9.00 0.80
CA LEU A 95 7.48 9.78 -0.33
C LEU A 95 7.70 9.06 -1.65
N TYR A 96 6.90 9.45 -2.62
CA TYR A 96 7.04 9.05 -4.01
C TYR A 96 7.29 10.29 -4.86
N THR A 97 8.23 10.21 -5.78
CA THR A 97 8.60 11.37 -6.60
C THR A 97 9.03 10.95 -8.01
N LYS A 98 9.02 11.90 -8.95
CA LYS A 98 9.60 11.71 -10.29
C LYS A 98 11.11 11.47 -10.19
N CYS A 99 11.68 10.71 -11.11
CA CYS A 99 13.11 10.38 -11.09
C CYS A 99 14.02 11.61 -11.06
N GLU A 100 13.68 12.63 -11.85
CA GLU A 100 14.43 13.89 -11.90
C GLU A 100 14.33 14.72 -10.63
N SER A 101 13.25 14.53 -9.85
CA SER A 101 12.99 15.29 -8.62
C SER A 101 13.59 14.65 -7.37
N ALA A 102 13.96 13.37 -7.41
CA ALA A 102 14.49 12.63 -6.26
C ALA A 102 15.70 13.33 -5.62
N ARG A 103 16.56 13.94 -6.44
CA ARG A 103 17.75 14.71 -5.99
C ARG A 103 17.43 15.87 -5.05
N PHE A 104 16.22 16.43 -5.09
CA PHE A 104 15.82 17.53 -4.22
C PHE A 104 15.43 17.08 -2.81
N PHE A 105 15.08 15.80 -2.65
CA PHE A 105 14.69 15.23 -1.36
C PHE A 105 15.87 14.62 -0.59
N ALA A 106 16.95 14.25 -1.27
CA ALA A 106 18.14 13.70 -0.61
C ALA A 106 18.76 14.67 0.43
N PRO A 107 18.95 15.97 0.14
CA PRO A 107 19.43 16.93 1.14
C PRO A 107 18.45 17.17 2.30
N LEU A 108 17.18 16.82 2.10
CA LEU A 108 16.12 16.92 3.12
C LEU A 108 15.99 15.66 4.00
N GLY A 109 16.96 14.74 3.89
CA GLY A 109 17.05 13.53 4.71
C GLY A 109 16.19 12.37 4.22
N PHE A 110 15.81 12.35 2.94
CA PHE A 110 15.13 11.21 2.33
C PHE A 110 16.11 10.38 1.47
N TYR A 111 16.04 9.09 1.64
CA TYR A 111 16.93 8.10 0.99
C TYR A 111 16.12 7.22 0.05
N GLU A 112 16.70 6.95 -1.12
CA GLU A 112 16.06 6.10 -2.13
C GLU A 112 15.99 4.64 -1.64
N ILE A 113 14.79 4.05 -1.72
CA ILE A 113 14.55 2.64 -1.43
C ILE A 113 14.51 1.84 -2.73
N ALA A 114 13.70 2.31 -3.70
CA ALA A 114 13.52 1.66 -4.99
C ALA A 114 13.18 2.67 -6.08
N ARG A 115 13.47 2.30 -7.34
CA ARG A 115 13.26 3.13 -8.52
C ARG A 115 12.69 2.30 -9.66
N ILE A 116 11.78 2.91 -10.40
CA ILE A 116 11.38 2.49 -11.74
C ILE A 116 11.83 3.59 -12.70
N ASP A 117 12.84 3.29 -13.49
CA ASP A 117 13.51 4.28 -14.34
C ASP A 117 12.54 5.01 -15.27
N GLY A 118 12.74 6.32 -15.37
CA GLY A 118 11.89 7.22 -16.14
C GLY A 118 10.47 7.44 -15.59
N LYS A 119 10.12 6.82 -14.45
CA LYS A 119 8.76 6.88 -13.89
C LYS A 119 8.72 7.37 -12.46
N LEU A 120 9.28 6.62 -11.52
CA LEU A 120 9.00 6.79 -10.09
C LEU A 120 10.19 6.41 -9.22
N VAL A 121 10.41 7.17 -8.15
CA VAL A 121 11.32 6.84 -7.05
C VAL A 121 10.54 6.79 -5.75
N PHE A 122 10.75 5.74 -4.97
CA PHE A 122 10.23 5.56 -3.62
C PHE A 122 11.35 5.84 -2.62
N MET A 123 11.10 6.72 -1.65
CA MET A 123 12.09 7.20 -0.69
C MET A 123 11.56 7.16 0.74
N GLU A 124 12.46 7.05 1.71
CA GLU A 124 12.17 7.11 3.15
C GLU A 124 13.09 8.07 3.88
N ASN A 125 12.67 8.59 5.03
CA ASN A 125 13.48 9.48 5.88
C ASN A 125 14.42 8.74 6.85
N ARG A 126 14.66 7.46 6.64
CA ARG A 126 15.59 6.65 7.42
C ARG A 126 16.63 6.02 6.52
N ARG A 127 17.90 6.28 6.79
CA ARG A 127 19.01 5.78 5.96
C ARG A 127 19.07 4.25 5.91
N ASP A 128 18.66 3.58 6.96
CA ASP A 128 18.69 2.12 7.13
C ASP A 128 17.32 1.50 7.37
N GLY A 129 16.24 2.21 7.09
CA GLY A 129 14.88 1.77 7.40
C GLY A 129 14.53 0.46 6.73
N PHE A 130 14.72 0.35 5.42
CA PHE A 130 14.50 -0.89 4.68
C PHE A 130 15.41 -2.03 5.15
N ALA A 131 16.70 -1.74 5.39
CA ALA A 131 17.64 -2.76 5.90
C ALA A 131 17.24 -3.26 7.30
N ARG A 132 16.75 -2.37 8.17
CA ARG A 132 16.23 -2.72 9.50
C ARG A 132 14.97 -3.58 9.39
N TYR A 133 14.06 -3.23 8.49
CA TYR A 133 12.86 -4.04 8.22
C TYR A 133 13.25 -5.48 7.83
N ILE A 134 14.19 -5.64 6.90
CA ILE A 134 14.69 -6.96 6.49
C ILE A 134 15.29 -7.72 7.68
N ARG A 135 16.16 -7.09 8.49
CA ARG A 135 16.75 -7.74 9.69
C ARG A 135 15.67 -8.17 10.68
N ASN A 136 14.65 -7.35 10.90
CA ASN A 136 13.57 -7.70 11.82
C ASN A 136 12.75 -8.89 11.30
N LEU A 137 12.48 -8.94 9.99
CA LEU A 137 11.81 -10.10 9.38
C LEU A 137 12.68 -11.37 9.51
N ALA A 138 13.96 -11.29 9.20
CA ALA A 138 14.87 -12.42 9.34
C ALA A 138 14.92 -12.93 10.79
N ALA A 139 14.97 -12.03 11.77
CA ALA A 139 14.92 -12.40 13.18
C ALA A 139 13.60 -13.11 13.59
N GLN A 140 12.46 -12.66 13.05
CA GLN A 140 11.15 -13.30 13.28
C GLN A 140 11.05 -14.69 12.64
N LEU A 141 11.67 -14.86 11.47
CA LEU A 141 11.64 -16.11 10.73
C LEU A 141 12.61 -17.16 11.25
N GLY A 142 13.58 -16.76 12.10
CA GLY A 142 14.68 -17.61 12.54
C GLY A 142 15.70 -17.91 11.44
N GLU A 143 16.87 -18.38 11.86
CA GLU A 143 17.92 -18.80 10.93
C GLU A 143 17.53 -20.08 10.21
N SER A 144 17.55 -20.09 8.89
CA SER A 144 17.32 -21.27 8.08
C SER A 144 17.84 -21.05 6.67
N ASP A 145 18.64 -22.00 6.19
CA ASP A 145 19.12 -22.04 4.80
C ASP A 145 18.09 -22.68 3.84
N ALA A 146 17.00 -23.23 4.38
CA ALA A 146 15.96 -23.83 3.55
C ALA A 146 15.21 -22.74 2.75
N PRO A 147 14.98 -22.98 1.45
CA PRO A 147 14.19 -22.05 0.64
C PRO A 147 12.79 -21.92 1.21
N ALA A 148 12.26 -20.71 1.14
CA ALA A 148 10.90 -20.40 1.57
C ALA A 148 10.01 -20.08 0.37
N ALA A 149 8.70 -20.32 0.53
CA ALA A 149 7.67 -19.73 -0.30
C ALA A 149 7.07 -18.50 0.38
N ALA A 150 6.48 -17.60 -0.39
CA ALA A 150 5.77 -16.45 0.15
C ALA A 150 4.34 -16.34 -0.39
N ILE A 151 3.48 -15.82 0.46
CA ILE A 151 2.15 -15.32 0.12
C ILE A 151 2.07 -13.87 0.59
N VAL A 152 1.50 -12.99 -0.22
CA VAL A 152 1.16 -11.62 0.18
C VAL A 152 -0.32 -11.43 -0.01
N MET A 153 -1.04 -11.06 1.04
CA MET A 153 -2.49 -10.88 0.94
C MET A 153 -3.00 -9.70 1.78
N ASN A 154 -4.08 -9.11 1.31
CA ASN A 154 -4.83 -8.13 2.07
C ASN A 154 -5.80 -8.78 3.08
N ALA A 155 -6.45 -9.89 2.68
CA ALA A 155 -7.40 -10.64 3.49
C ALA A 155 -8.55 -9.76 4.05
N ASN A 156 -9.25 -9.06 3.20
CA ASN A 156 -10.28 -8.06 3.55
C ASN A 156 -11.73 -8.52 3.23
N PRO A 157 -12.34 -9.48 3.97
CA PRO A 157 -11.77 -10.37 5.00
C PRO A 157 -11.01 -11.59 4.42
N PHE A 158 -10.52 -12.48 5.30
CA PHE A 158 -9.94 -13.76 4.92
C PHE A 158 -11.04 -14.73 4.46
N THR A 159 -10.90 -15.30 3.26
CA THR A 159 -11.92 -16.14 2.60
C THR A 159 -11.40 -17.57 2.34
N ASN A 160 -12.30 -18.47 1.93
CA ASN A 160 -11.92 -19.82 1.50
C ASN A 160 -10.92 -19.82 0.32
N GLY A 161 -10.96 -18.78 -0.55
CA GLY A 161 -9.95 -18.59 -1.59
C GLY A 161 -8.55 -18.31 -1.03
N HIS A 162 -8.45 -17.50 0.03
CA HIS A 162 -7.20 -17.28 0.75
C HIS A 162 -6.73 -18.55 1.47
N ALA A 163 -7.66 -19.30 2.07
CA ALA A 163 -7.36 -20.58 2.74
C ALA A 163 -6.80 -21.61 1.76
N ALA A 164 -7.41 -21.76 0.57
CA ALA A 164 -6.91 -22.66 -0.47
C ALA A 164 -5.49 -22.30 -0.95
N LEU A 165 -5.20 -21.00 -1.09
CA LEU A 165 -3.87 -20.52 -1.44
C LEU A 165 -2.84 -20.85 -0.35
N LEU A 166 -3.21 -20.64 0.92
CA LEU A 166 -2.38 -20.95 2.08
C LEU A 166 -2.11 -22.45 2.18
N GLU A 167 -3.15 -23.28 2.10
CA GLU A 167 -3.07 -24.75 2.15
C GLU A 167 -2.11 -25.30 1.10
N ARG A 168 -2.26 -24.84 -0.15
CA ARG A 168 -1.39 -25.27 -1.23
C ARG A 168 0.06 -24.89 -0.98
N ALA A 169 0.32 -23.62 -0.61
CA ALA A 169 1.67 -23.18 -0.35
C ALA A 169 2.30 -23.94 0.84
N ALA A 170 1.51 -24.21 1.90
CA ALA A 170 1.97 -24.98 3.06
C ALA A 170 2.27 -26.44 2.71
N THR A 171 1.46 -27.05 1.84
CA THR A 171 1.66 -28.46 1.41
C THR A 171 2.86 -28.61 0.49
N GLU A 172 3.10 -27.66 -0.42
CA GLU A 172 4.14 -27.75 -1.44
C GLU A 172 5.53 -27.29 -0.96
N ASN A 173 5.63 -26.65 0.22
CA ASN A 173 6.89 -26.06 0.68
C ASN A 173 7.17 -26.39 2.14
N ALA A 174 8.44 -26.60 2.45
CA ALA A 174 8.89 -26.83 3.82
C ALA A 174 8.75 -25.60 4.72
N ARG A 175 8.67 -24.40 4.12
CA ARG A 175 8.64 -23.11 4.83
C ARG A 175 7.85 -22.09 4.03
N VAL A 176 6.91 -21.42 4.68
CA VAL A 176 6.05 -20.39 4.06
C VAL A 176 6.06 -19.12 4.91
N VAL A 177 6.29 -17.98 4.27
CA VAL A 177 6.17 -16.66 4.86
C VAL A 177 4.91 -16.00 4.33
N LEU A 178 3.93 -15.78 5.20
CA LEU A 178 2.66 -15.15 4.85
C LEU A 178 2.66 -13.70 5.32
N PHE A 179 2.75 -12.78 4.36
CA PHE A 179 2.69 -11.34 4.60
C PHE A 179 1.25 -10.86 4.58
N VAL A 180 0.82 -10.20 5.66
CA VAL A 180 -0.46 -9.49 5.71
C VAL A 180 -0.20 -8.01 5.48
N LEU A 181 -0.86 -7.41 4.47
CA LEU A 181 -0.70 -5.99 4.17
C LEU A 181 -1.06 -5.14 5.38
N SER A 182 -0.09 -4.37 5.86
CA SER A 182 -0.21 -3.59 7.12
C SER A 182 -1.01 -2.31 6.98
N GLU A 183 -1.36 -1.95 5.75
CA GLU A 183 -2.12 -0.75 5.46
C GLU A 183 -3.55 -0.83 5.99
N ASP A 184 -4.05 0.26 6.58
CA ASP A 184 -5.37 0.32 7.21
C ASP A 184 -6.40 1.14 6.40
N CYS A 185 -6.32 1.05 5.06
CA CYS A 185 -7.31 1.63 4.14
C CYS A 185 -8.46 0.68 3.81
N SER A 186 -8.41 -0.55 4.27
CA SER A 186 -9.42 -1.58 4.04
C SER A 186 -10.63 -1.44 4.96
N LEU A 187 -11.79 -1.97 4.55
CA LEU A 187 -13.01 -1.98 5.36
C LEU A 187 -12.86 -2.86 6.61
N VAL A 188 -12.14 -3.97 6.49
CA VAL A 188 -11.70 -4.75 7.66
C VAL A 188 -10.39 -4.18 8.17
N PRO A 189 -10.32 -3.67 9.41
CA PRO A 189 -9.11 -3.10 9.99
C PRO A 189 -7.93 -4.09 9.98
N TYR A 190 -6.70 -3.55 9.93
CA TYR A 190 -5.50 -4.38 9.88
C TYR A 190 -5.40 -5.39 11.04
N ALA A 191 -5.70 -4.97 12.25
CA ALA A 191 -5.65 -5.85 13.43
C ALA A 191 -6.57 -7.07 13.28
N ASP A 192 -7.79 -6.86 12.76
CA ASP A 192 -8.77 -7.92 12.52
C ASP A 192 -8.33 -8.85 11.39
N ARG A 193 -7.79 -8.29 10.29
CA ARG A 193 -7.25 -9.09 9.17
C ARG A 193 -6.10 -9.98 9.63
N LEU A 194 -5.18 -9.41 10.41
CA LEU A 194 -4.04 -10.17 10.97
C LEU A 194 -4.50 -11.27 11.90
N ALA A 195 -5.52 -11.02 12.75
CA ALA A 195 -6.08 -12.01 13.67
C ALA A 195 -6.71 -13.19 12.90
N MET A 196 -7.55 -12.91 11.90
CA MET A 196 -8.17 -13.94 11.05
C MET A 196 -7.13 -14.79 10.33
N VAL A 197 -6.09 -14.16 9.75
CA VAL A 197 -5.02 -14.87 9.03
C VAL A 197 -4.20 -15.72 10.00
N LYS A 198 -3.86 -15.22 11.19
CA LYS A 198 -3.14 -16.01 12.20
C LYS A 198 -3.95 -17.20 12.67
N ALA A 199 -5.25 -17.03 12.90
CA ALA A 199 -6.13 -18.13 13.29
C ALA A 199 -6.21 -19.21 12.21
N ALA A 200 -6.30 -18.81 10.94
CA ALA A 200 -6.31 -19.75 9.82
C ALA A 200 -4.95 -20.44 9.60
N ALA A 201 -3.85 -19.76 9.85
CA ALA A 201 -2.50 -20.32 9.69
C ALA A 201 -2.05 -21.20 10.86
N ALA A 202 -2.75 -21.19 11.98
CA ALA A 202 -2.34 -21.90 13.21
C ALA A 202 -2.29 -23.43 13.08
N CYS A 203 -2.95 -24.01 12.09
CA CYS A 203 -2.89 -25.46 11.79
C CYS A 203 -1.67 -25.86 10.93
N HIS A 204 -0.83 -24.92 10.51
CA HIS A 204 0.32 -25.16 9.64
C HIS A 204 1.62 -24.76 10.37
N ASP A 205 2.36 -25.74 10.88
CA ASP A 205 3.60 -25.53 11.64
C ASP A 205 4.73 -24.87 10.81
N ASN A 206 4.66 -25.00 9.48
CA ASN A 206 5.64 -24.45 8.54
C ASN A 206 5.29 -23.05 8.02
N VAL A 207 4.21 -22.43 8.52
CA VAL A 207 3.77 -21.09 8.10
C VAL A 207 4.05 -20.05 9.17
N THR A 208 4.80 -19.01 8.80
CA THR A 208 5.03 -17.84 9.65
C THR A 208 4.28 -16.63 9.10
N VAL A 209 3.34 -16.10 9.89
CA VAL A 209 2.57 -14.89 9.55
C VAL A 209 3.31 -13.65 10.02
N VAL A 210 3.60 -12.73 9.10
CA VAL A 210 4.33 -11.50 9.37
C VAL A 210 3.60 -10.26 8.83
N PRO A 211 3.78 -9.08 9.44
CA PRO A 211 3.29 -7.82 8.86
C PRO A 211 4.12 -7.43 7.63
N SER A 212 3.47 -6.89 6.61
CA SER A 212 4.16 -6.38 5.42
C SER A 212 4.96 -5.09 5.69
N GLY A 213 4.63 -4.38 6.75
CA GLY A 213 5.16 -3.03 6.98
C GLY A 213 4.76 -2.08 5.84
N SER A 214 5.54 -1.01 5.67
CA SER A 214 5.31 0.00 4.62
C SER A 214 6.06 -0.31 3.31
N TYR A 215 6.66 -1.48 3.18
CA TYR A 215 7.52 -1.85 2.05
C TYR A 215 6.89 -2.84 1.07
N MET A 216 5.70 -3.36 1.37
CA MET A 216 4.85 -4.04 0.40
C MET A 216 3.69 -3.11 0.09
N ILE A 217 3.62 -2.73 -1.18
CA ILE A 217 2.81 -1.62 -1.64
C ILE A 217 1.48 -2.17 -2.14
N SER A 218 0.37 -1.72 -1.53
CA SER A 218 -0.95 -1.99 -2.08
C SER A 218 -1.32 -0.95 -3.14
N ALA A 219 -2.22 -1.28 -4.06
CA ALA A 219 -2.74 -0.34 -5.04
C ALA A 219 -3.39 0.91 -4.40
N ALA A 220 -3.82 0.82 -3.13
CA ALA A 220 -4.42 1.93 -2.39
C ALA A 220 -3.39 2.93 -1.85
N THR A 221 -2.10 2.54 -1.71
CA THR A 221 -1.07 3.39 -1.11
C THR A 221 -0.23 4.17 -2.09
N VAL A 222 -0.10 3.71 -3.33
CA VAL A 222 0.75 4.43 -4.29
C VAL A 222 -0.03 5.57 -4.92
N PRO A 223 0.54 6.78 -4.93
CA PRO A 223 -0.15 7.93 -5.52
C PRO A 223 -0.26 7.80 -7.04
N SER A 224 -1.47 8.00 -7.55
CA SER A 224 -1.77 7.99 -8.99
C SER A 224 -1.33 9.25 -9.73
N TYR A 225 -0.93 10.29 -9.04
CA TYR A 225 -0.81 11.65 -9.55
C TYR A 225 0.40 11.96 -10.45
N PHE A 226 1.33 11.01 -10.64
CA PHE A 226 2.48 11.21 -11.55
C PHE A 226 2.28 10.66 -12.95
N LEU A 227 1.23 9.87 -13.17
CA LEU A 227 1.07 9.07 -14.36
C LEU A 227 -0.20 9.49 -15.10
N LYS A 228 -0.16 9.43 -16.43
CA LYS A 228 -1.18 10.07 -17.28
C LYS A 228 -2.48 9.27 -17.41
N ASP A 229 -2.44 7.98 -17.14
CA ASP A 229 -3.58 7.07 -17.29
C ASP A 229 -3.54 5.96 -16.23
N ASP A 230 -4.70 5.40 -15.89
CA ASP A 230 -4.88 4.42 -14.84
C ASP A 230 -4.13 3.10 -15.09
N GLU A 231 -3.92 2.72 -16.34
CA GLU A 231 -3.19 1.50 -16.70
C GLU A 231 -1.70 1.64 -16.43
N THR A 232 -1.11 2.76 -16.86
CA THR A 232 0.30 3.11 -16.58
C THR A 232 0.55 3.26 -15.08
N VAL A 233 -0.41 3.84 -14.35
CA VAL A 233 -0.38 3.93 -12.88
C VAL A 233 -0.28 2.53 -12.29
N THR A 234 -1.24 1.67 -12.57
CA THR A 234 -1.33 0.31 -12.02
C THR A 234 -0.07 -0.51 -12.34
N ARG A 235 0.40 -0.46 -13.59
CA ARG A 235 1.61 -1.18 -14.01
C ARG A 235 2.86 -0.68 -13.27
N THR A 236 3.03 0.63 -13.13
CA THR A 236 4.20 1.21 -12.45
C THR A 236 4.23 0.84 -10.98
N HIS A 237 3.07 0.84 -10.32
CA HIS A 237 2.92 0.38 -8.96
C HIS A 237 3.30 -1.08 -8.78
N ALA A 238 2.78 -1.93 -9.67
CA ALA A 238 3.06 -3.35 -9.64
C ALA A 238 4.55 -3.66 -9.86
N LEU A 239 5.21 -2.94 -10.76
CA LEU A 239 6.65 -3.05 -10.98
C LEU A 239 7.45 -2.61 -9.76
N LEU A 240 7.05 -1.53 -9.09
CA LEU A 240 7.72 -1.06 -7.87
C LEU A 240 7.58 -2.07 -6.72
N ASP A 241 6.37 -2.59 -6.49
CA ASP A 241 6.12 -3.64 -5.49
C ASP A 241 6.91 -4.91 -5.81
N ALA A 242 6.90 -5.35 -7.07
CA ALA A 242 7.66 -6.52 -7.50
C ALA A 242 9.17 -6.34 -7.30
N ALA A 243 9.72 -5.16 -7.59
CA ALA A 243 11.13 -4.85 -7.36
C ALA A 243 11.51 -4.83 -5.86
N LEU A 244 10.64 -4.28 -5.02
CA LEU A 244 10.83 -4.31 -3.55
C LEU A 244 10.72 -5.74 -3.03
N PHE A 245 9.71 -6.49 -3.47
CA PHE A 245 9.54 -7.89 -3.08
C PHE A 245 10.74 -8.74 -3.49
N ALA A 246 11.29 -8.56 -4.69
CA ALA A 246 12.48 -9.29 -5.14
C ALA A 246 13.69 -9.08 -4.20
N ARG A 247 13.86 -7.86 -3.67
CA ARG A 247 14.92 -7.57 -2.68
C ARG A 247 14.65 -8.24 -1.34
N ILE A 248 13.36 -8.26 -0.89
CA ILE A 248 12.95 -8.98 0.32
C ILE A 248 13.16 -10.48 0.14
N ALA A 249 12.73 -11.02 -0.99
CA ALA A 249 12.86 -12.43 -1.33
C ALA A 249 14.31 -12.90 -1.32
N LYS A 250 15.20 -12.14 -1.95
CA LYS A 250 16.65 -12.43 -1.93
C LYS A 250 17.21 -12.47 -0.52
N ALA A 251 16.83 -11.54 0.33
CA ALA A 251 17.34 -11.43 1.70
C ALA A 251 16.79 -12.51 2.65
N LEU A 252 15.62 -13.06 2.36
CA LEU A 252 14.94 -14.06 3.21
C LEU A 252 14.93 -15.46 2.61
N HIS A 253 15.70 -15.71 1.54
CA HIS A 253 15.76 -16.98 0.79
C HIS A 253 14.38 -17.44 0.29
N ILE A 254 13.52 -16.49 -0.12
CA ILE A 254 12.24 -16.80 -0.74
C ILE A 254 12.46 -17.09 -2.22
N THR A 255 12.11 -18.31 -2.66
CA THR A 255 12.29 -18.79 -4.04
C THR A 255 10.99 -18.96 -4.80
N ARG A 256 9.84 -18.87 -4.11
CA ARG A 256 8.51 -18.98 -4.70
C ARG A 256 7.58 -17.91 -4.15
N ARG A 257 6.70 -17.38 -5.00
CA ARG A 257 5.59 -16.51 -4.59
C ARG A 257 4.28 -17.06 -5.13
N TYR A 258 3.35 -17.35 -4.24
CA TYR A 258 2.01 -17.82 -4.58
C TYR A 258 1.06 -16.61 -4.71
N VAL A 259 0.29 -16.59 -5.81
CA VAL A 259 -0.75 -15.60 -6.10
C VAL A 259 -1.99 -16.27 -6.65
N GLY A 260 -3.17 -15.71 -6.36
CA GLY A 260 -4.40 -16.15 -7.00
C GLY A 260 -4.52 -15.59 -8.41
N GLU A 261 -5.09 -16.37 -9.31
CA GLU A 261 -5.54 -15.90 -10.62
C GLU A 261 -6.65 -14.86 -10.43
N GLU A 262 -6.68 -13.83 -11.28
CA GLU A 262 -7.70 -12.77 -11.24
C GLU A 262 -8.25 -12.51 -12.64
N PRO A 263 -9.28 -13.25 -13.06
CA PRO A 263 -9.84 -13.13 -14.40
C PRO A 263 -10.66 -11.85 -14.60
N PHE A 264 -11.19 -11.23 -13.53
CA PHE A 264 -12.18 -10.15 -13.63
C PHE A 264 -11.58 -8.76 -13.45
N SER A 265 -10.57 -8.60 -12.59
CA SER A 265 -9.93 -7.29 -12.34
C SER A 265 -8.80 -7.02 -13.32
N ALA A 266 -8.95 -6.00 -14.15
CA ALA A 266 -7.88 -5.54 -15.05
C ALA A 266 -6.63 -5.09 -14.26
N ALA A 267 -6.82 -4.43 -13.11
CA ALA A 267 -5.75 -3.99 -12.24
C ALA A 267 -4.95 -5.18 -11.67
N THR A 268 -5.62 -6.23 -11.21
CA THR A 268 -4.94 -7.41 -10.67
C THR A 268 -4.25 -8.23 -11.77
N ARG A 269 -4.83 -8.28 -12.97
CA ARG A 269 -4.13 -8.88 -14.13
C ARG A 269 -2.84 -8.13 -14.47
N ALA A 270 -2.89 -6.79 -14.53
CA ALA A 270 -1.71 -5.96 -14.76
C ALA A 270 -0.66 -6.14 -13.65
N TYR A 271 -1.10 -6.29 -12.41
CA TYR A 271 -0.25 -6.59 -11.26
C TYR A 271 0.43 -7.97 -11.41
N ASN A 272 -0.32 -9.03 -11.70
CA ASN A 272 0.24 -10.37 -11.90
C ASN A 272 1.20 -10.40 -13.12
N ALA A 273 0.92 -9.66 -14.18
CA ALA A 273 1.82 -9.53 -15.32
C ALA A 273 3.16 -8.86 -14.94
N ALA A 274 3.14 -7.82 -14.11
CA ALA A 274 4.35 -7.18 -13.61
C ALA A 274 5.17 -8.12 -12.69
N LEU A 275 4.51 -8.93 -11.86
CA LEU A 275 5.17 -9.96 -11.06
C LEU A 275 5.84 -11.01 -11.95
N MET A 276 5.15 -11.47 -13.00
CA MET A 276 5.69 -12.45 -13.96
C MET A 276 6.89 -11.91 -14.74
N GLU A 277 6.92 -10.62 -15.02
CA GLU A 277 8.04 -9.94 -15.68
C GLU A 277 9.26 -9.81 -14.75
N THR A 278 9.03 -9.54 -13.46
CA THR A 278 10.08 -9.10 -12.53
C THR A 278 10.65 -10.22 -11.67
N LEU A 279 9.81 -11.16 -11.19
CA LEU A 279 10.23 -12.13 -10.17
C LEU A 279 11.08 -13.27 -10.71
N PRO A 280 10.77 -13.93 -11.86
CA PRO A 280 11.58 -15.01 -12.37
C PRO A 280 13.03 -14.61 -12.67
N PRO A 281 13.34 -13.43 -13.29
CA PRO A 281 14.70 -12.97 -13.46
C PRO A 281 15.42 -12.71 -12.14
N ALA A 282 14.69 -12.43 -11.06
CA ALA A 282 15.25 -12.26 -9.70
C ALA A 282 15.40 -13.58 -8.93
N GLY A 283 15.12 -14.73 -9.55
CA GLY A 283 15.24 -16.07 -8.94
C GLY A 283 14.02 -16.47 -8.10
N VAL A 284 12.87 -15.86 -8.31
CA VAL A 284 11.62 -16.17 -7.59
C VAL A 284 10.59 -16.71 -8.58
N GLU A 285 10.22 -17.98 -8.44
CA GLU A 285 9.15 -18.61 -9.20
C GLU A 285 7.78 -18.01 -8.81
N LEU A 286 6.98 -17.59 -9.80
CA LEU A 286 5.62 -17.14 -9.57
C LEU A 286 4.63 -18.29 -9.77
N CYS A 287 4.04 -18.76 -8.67
CA CYS A 287 3.04 -19.83 -8.67
C CYS A 287 1.64 -19.22 -8.72
N VAL A 288 1.03 -19.20 -9.91
CA VAL A 288 -0.34 -18.70 -10.09
C VAL A 288 -1.33 -19.83 -9.85
N MET A 289 -2.25 -19.64 -8.91
CA MET A 289 -3.31 -20.60 -8.61
C MET A 289 -4.61 -20.23 -9.28
N PRO A 290 -5.32 -21.21 -9.87
CA PRO A 290 -6.70 -21.02 -10.28
C PRO A 290 -7.55 -20.51 -9.11
N ARG A 291 -8.51 -19.65 -9.41
CA ARG A 291 -9.38 -19.09 -8.38
C ARG A 291 -10.27 -20.21 -7.81
N ALA A 292 -10.38 -20.23 -6.48
CA ALA A 292 -11.32 -21.14 -5.83
C ALA A 292 -12.77 -20.73 -6.18
N GLU A 293 -13.58 -21.70 -6.54
CA GLU A 293 -14.98 -21.51 -6.89
C GLU A 293 -15.88 -22.29 -5.93
N GLN A 294 -17.06 -21.75 -5.70
CA GLN A 294 -18.15 -22.42 -5.02
C GLN A 294 -19.43 -22.24 -5.83
N ASP A 295 -20.10 -23.36 -6.13
CA ASP A 295 -21.31 -23.37 -6.97
C ASP A 295 -21.14 -22.66 -8.32
N GLY A 296 -19.96 -22.79 -8.95
CA GLY A 296 -19.62 -22.15 -10.23
C GLY A 296 -19.38 -20.64 -10.14
N ARG A 297 -19.23 -20.09 -8.93
CA ARG A 297 -18.92 -18.69 -8.70
C ARG A 297 -17.59 -18.54 -7.98
N ALA A 298 -16.76 -17.63 -8.45
CA ALA A 298 -15.47 -17.33 -7.84
C ALA A 298 -15.64 -16.74 -6.43
N ILE A 299 -14.94 -17.32 -5.46
CA ILE A 299 -14.90 -16.81 -4.09
C ILE A 299 -14.05 -15.54 -4.06
N SER A 300 -14.64 -14.41 -3.65
CA SER A 300 -13.91 -13.14 -3.51
C SER A 300 -14.22 -12.44 -2.19
N ALA A 301 -13.24 -11.69 -1.68
CA ALA A 301 -13.46 -10.86 -0.50
C ALA A 301 -14.48 -9.73 -0.77
N SER A 302 -14.55 -9.23 -2.00
CA SER A 302 -15.57 -8.24 -2.41
C SER A 302 -16.99 -8.81 -2.34
N THR A 303 -17.19 -10.06 -2.76
CA THR A 303 -18.48 -10.76 -2.62
C THR A 303 -18.87 -10.89 -1.14
N VAL A 304 -17.92 -11.27 -0.28
CA VAL A 304 -18.17 -11.37 1.17
C VAL A 304 -18.57 -10.00 1.74
N ARG A 305 -17.86 -8.93 1.39
CA ARG A 305 -18.20 -7.57 1.84
C ARG A 305 -19.59 -7.13 1.35
N GLN A 306 -19.93 -7.45 0.11
CA GLN A 306 -21.25 -7.13 -0.43
C GLN A 306 -22.36 -7.86 0.35
N LEU A 307 -22.19 -9.15 0.64
CA LEU A 307 -23.15 -9.92 1.44
C LEU A 307 -23.32 -9.36 2.85
N ILE A 308 -22.21 -8.95 3.50
CA ILE A 308 -22.26 -8.28 4.81
C ILE A 308 -23.01 -6.95 4.72
N HIS A 309 -22.72 -6.15 3.69
CA HIS A 309 -23.40 -4.88 3.45
C HIS A 309 -24.91 -5.06 3.29
N ASP A 310 -25.32 -6.08 2.56
CA ASP A 310 -26.73 -6.39 2.27
C ASP A 310 -27.44 -7.11 3.43
N GLY A 311 -26.73 -7.35 4.56
CA GLY A 311 -27.28 -8.05 5.72
C GLY A 311 -27.45 -9.57 5.55
N ARG A 312 -26.85 -10.16 4.50
CA ARG A 312 -26.99 -11.59 4.14
C ARG A 312 -25.89 -12.44 4.81
N MET A 313 -25.78 -12.33 6.13
CA MET A 313 -24.69 -12.95 6.90
C MET A 313 -24.63 -14.48 6.76
N GLU A 314 -25.78 -15.19 6.69
CA GLU A 314 -25.79 -16.65 6.56
C GLU A 314 -25.09 -17.15 5.30
N GLU A 315 -25.12 -16.35 4.22
CA GLU A 315 -24.44 -16.71 2.97
C GLU A 315 -22.91 -16.50 3.04
N VAL A 316 -22.44 -15.58 3.91
CA VAL A 316 -21.03 -15.37 4.18
C VAL A 316 -20.36 -16.64 4.73
N ARG A 317 -21.09 -17.41 5.57
CA ARG A 317 -20.58 -18.61 6.22
C ARG A 317 -19.98 -19.62 5.24
N SER A 318 -20.57 -19.77 4.07
CA SER A 318 -20.09 -20.69 3.05
C SER A 318 -18.82 -20.20 2.31
N LEU A 319 -18.54 -18.90 2.34
CA LEU A 319 -17.44 -18.26 1.60
C LEU A 319 -16.17 -18.03 2.42
N VAL A 320 -16.25 -18.23 3.74
CA VAL A 320 -15.12 -18.00 4.66
C VAL A 320 -14.84 -19.26 5.47
N PRO A 321 -13.57 -19.48 5.91
CA PRO A 321 -13.25 -20.56 6.83
C PRO A 321 -13.97 -20.38 8.18
N GLN A 322 -14.15 -21.50 8.91
CA GLN A 322 -14.79 -21.47 10.23
C GLN A 322 -14.10 -20.47 11.18
N THR A 323 -12.76 -20.38 11.16
CA THR A 323 -12.00 -19.42 11.97
C THR A 323 -12.35 -17.95 11.66
N THR A 324 -12.59 -17.61 10.40
CA THR A 324 -13.04 -16.26 10.01
C THR A 324 -14.50 -16.03 10.40
N TRP A 325 -15.36 -17.04 10.23
CA TRP A 325 -16.75 -16.97 10.65
C TRP A 325 -16.88 -16.71 12.15
N ASP A 326 -16.21 -17.51 12.97
CA ASP A 326 -16.22 -17.37 14.42
C ASP A 326 -15.71 -15.98 14.84
N TYR A 327 -14.63 -15.51 14.23
CA TYR A 327 -14.11 -14.16 14.47
C TYR A 327 -15.14 -13.07 14.16
N LEU A 328 -15.82 -13.17 13.01
CA LEU A 328 -16.85 -12.19 12.61
C LEU A 328 -18.04 -12.20 13.59
N MET A 329 -18.45 -13.37 14.07
CA MET A 329 -19.57 -13.49 15.01
C MET A 329 -19.22 -12.99 16.42
N GLU A 330 -18.01 -13.27 16.92
CA GLU A 330 -17.58 -12.90 18.27
C GLU A 330 -17.08 -11.47 18.37
N ASN A 331 -16.30 -11.01 17.36
CA ASN A 331 -15.57 -9.74 17.42
C ASN A 331 -15.96 -8.78 16.30
N GLY A 332 -16.71 -9.19 15.28
CA GLY A 332 -16.86 -8.49 14.00
C GLY A 332 -17.94 -7.40 13.97
N GLN A 333 -18.63 -7.06 15.08
CA GLN A 333 -19.71 -6.07 15.03
C GLN A 333 -19.26 -4.70 14.50
N HIS A 334 -18.05 -4.25 14.82
CA HIS A 334 -17.49 -3.01 14.31
C HIS A 334 -17.17 -3.10 12.81
N ILE A 335 -16.73 -4.27 12.32
CA ILE A 335 -16.47 -4.55 10.91
C ILE A 335 -17.77 -4.47 10.12
N VAL A 336 -18.82 -5.15 10.60
CA VAL A 336 -20.13 -5.16 9.96
C VAL A 336 -20.68 -3.74 9.85
N ARG A 337 -20.64 -2.95 10.93
CA ARG A 337 -21.09 -1.54 10.91
C ARG A 337 -20.30 -0.70 9.92
N ARG A 338 -18.98 -0.89 9.84
CA ARG A 338 -18.10 -0.15 8.93
C ARG A 338 -18.40 -0.50 7.47
N ILE A 339 -18.64 -1.77 7.17
CA ILE A 339 -19.01 -2.24 5.82
C ILE A 339 -20.40 -1.70 5.44
N GLN A 340 -21.39 -1.80 6.34
CA GLN A 340 -22.76 -1.32 6.08
C GLN A 340 -22.84 0.21 5.91
N ALA A 341 -21.94 0.97 6.51
CA ALA A 341 -21.88 2.42 6.36
C ALA A 341 -21.13 2.86 5.08
N CYS A 342 -20.48 1.95 4.36
CA CYS A 342 -19.69 2.26 3.17
C CYS A 342 -20.58 2.29 1.92
N ALA A 343 -20.47 3.34 1.09
CA ALA A 343 -21.22 3.46 -0.16
C ALA A 343 -20.64 2.59 -1.30
N ASP A 344 -19.35 2.24 -1.23
CA ASP A 344 -18.68 1.40 -2.23
C ASP A 344 -17.85 0.31 -1.54
N VAL A 345 -18.46 -0.85 -1.35
CA VAL A 345 -17.82 -2.00 -0.67
C VAL A 345 -17.02 -2.90 -1.59
N VAL A 346 -17.13 -2.72 -2.90
CA VAL A 346 -16.49 -3.58 -3.91
C VAL A 346 -15.06 -3.17 -4.13
N HIS A 347 -14.78 -1.87 -4.22
CA HIS A 347 -13.47 -1.32 -4.57
C HIS A 347 -12.56 -1.01 -3.37
N HIS A 348 -12.99 -1.39 -2.16
CA HIS A 348 -12.23 -1.21 -0.92
C HIS A 348 -11.37 -2.40 -0.51
#